data_5099fac31d3893a0743153268812bd6c
#
_entry.id   5099fac31d3893a0743153268812bd6c
#
_cell.length_a   1.000
_cell.length_b   1.000
_cell.length_c   1.000
_cell.angle_alpha   90.00
_cell.angle_beta   90.00
_cell.angle_gamma   90.00
#
_symmetry.space_group_name_H-M   'P 1'
#
loop_
_entity.id
_entity.type
_entity.pdbx_description
1 polymer ?
#
loop_
_entity_poly.entity_id
_entity_poly.type
_entity_poly.pdbx_seq_one_letter_code
_entity_poly.pdbx_strand_id
1 'polypeptide(L)'
;MLKTLKNAFKIKDVRRRLFYVLLMLVVVRIGSQLPIPGVDSNYFKNWFASQSSDAFNFFDAFTGGSFTEMSILALSITPYITSSIIIQLLTIAFKTLEDMQRDGEEGRKKLTAITRYVTIGLSLFQSVAMTIGFGNKGLIPDMNFLKGVVVVSCLTAGSAMLMWIGEQITEKGVGNGISIILMINIVSRIPSDLLTLFEQFVKGKTIAKGALAALIIVAVILVVVVLVLVLNGGVRKIPVQYSKKMVGRKVMGGQSSSIPLKVNTAGVIPIIFASSLMSFPVIIMTLIGKTGGNGIGGHILKALTSNNWFNPSEPVYSIGLVVYILLVIFFAYFYTSITFNPMEVADNMKKQGGFIPGIRPGKPTQEYLEQILSYLIFIGAAGLVIVAVIPFFFNGVFGANVSFGGTSLIIVVGVVLETLKQIESRMLVRNYKGFLSE
;
A
#
# COMPACT_ATOMS: atom_id res chain seq x y z
N MET A 1 -8.50 -16.44 13.85
CA MET A 1 -7.23 -16.27 13.15
C MET A 1 -6.25 -17.42 13.37
N LEU A 2 -5.79 -17.73 14.59
CA LEU A 2 -4.86 -18.86 14.82
C LEU A 2 -5.43 -20.23 14.44
N LYS A 3 -6.74 -20.47 14.69
CA LYS A 3 -7.41 -21.70 14.24
C LYS A 3 -7.47 -21.82 12.72
N THR A 4 -7.72 -20.71 12.02
CA THR A 4 -7.74 -20.64 10.55
C THR A 4 -6.38 -20.98 9.96
N LEU A 5 -5.29 -20.39 10.48
CA LEU A 5 -3.93 -20.71 10.06
C LEU A 5 -3.58 -22.18 10.32
N LYS A 6 -3.88 -22.71 11.53
CA LYS A 6 -3.65 -24.12 11.86
C LYS A 6 -4.38 -25.06 10.89
N ASN A 7 -5.61 -24.73 10.52
CA ASN A 7 -6.39 -25.51 9.56
C ASN A 7 -5.87 -25.37 8.12
N ALA A 8 -5.40 -24.18 7.73
CA ALA A 8 -4.78 -23.93 6.44
C ALA A 8 -3.54 -24.82 6.20
N PHE A 9 -2.70 -25.00 7.22
CA PHE A 9 -1.53 -25.88 7.13
C PHE A 9 -1.86 -27.36 6.98
N LYS A 10 -3.07 -27.80 7.38
CA LYS A 10 -3.54 -29.18 7.18
C LYS A 10 -3.90 -29.48 5.72
N ILE A 11 -4.28 -28.46 4.96
CA ILE A 11 -4.69 -28.61 3.56
C ILE A 11 -3.45 -28.54 2.66
N LYS A 12 -3.11 -29.63 1.98
CA LYS A 12 -1.89 -29.80 1.17
C LYS A 12 -1.68 -28.67 0.14
N ASP A 13 -2.75 -28.25 -0.55
CA ASP A 13 -2.70 -27.20 -1.58
C ASP A 13 -2.40 -25.82 -0.99
N VAL A 14 -3.12 -25.44 0.08
CA VAL A 14 -2.90 -24.16 0.77
C VAL A 14 -1.50 -24.10 1.39
N ARG A 15 -1.06 -25.21 1.98
CA ARG A 15 0.29 -25.34 2.53
C ARG A 15 1.36 -25.15 1.46
N ARG A 16 1.23 -25.78 0.29
CA ARG A 16 2.18 -25.62 -0.84
C ARG A 16 2.27 -24.15 -1.29
N ARG A 17 1.13 -23.47 -1.38
CA ARG A 17 1.08 -22.04 -1.75
C ARG A 17 1.70 -21.15 -0.69
N LEU A 18 1.46 -21.42 0.59
CA LEU A 18 2.10 -20.67 1.69
C LEU A 18 3.63 -20.86 1.69
N PHE A 19 4.12 -22.07 1.48
CA PHE A 19 5.57 -22.31 1.35
C PHE A 19 6.16 -21.60 0.14
N TYR A 20 5.44 -21.55 -0.97
CA TYR A 20 5.87 -20.81 -2.15
C TYR A 20 6.02 -19.30 -1.84
N VAL A 21 5.04 -18.70 -1.15
CA VAL A 21 5.11 -17.30 -0.71
C VAL A 21 6.33 -17.08 0.19
N LEU A 22 6.52 -17.92 1.21
CA LEU A 22 7.66 -17.82 2.12
C LEU A 22 9.00 -17.90 1.38
N LEU A 23 9.13 -18.84 0.45
CA LEU A 23 10.35 -18.99 -0.36
C LEU A 23 10.62 -17.72 -1.19
N MET A 24 9.60 -17.17 -1.85
CA MET A 24 9.75 -15.94 -2.63
C MET A 24 10.11 -14.73 -1.75
N LEU A 25 9.56 -14.65 -0.52
CA LEU A 25 9.94 -13.59 0.43
C LEU A 25 11.39 -13.71 0.89
N VAL A 26 11.91 -14.92 1.08
CA VAL A 26 13.33 -15.14 1.37
C VAL A 26 14.20 -14.65 0.22
N VAL A 27 13.83 -14.96 -1.03
CA VAL A 27 14.55 -14.47 -2.23
C VAL A 27 14.57 -12.94 -2.27
N VAL A 28 13.42 -12.29 -2.00
CA VAL A 28 13.34 -10.81 -1.92
C VAL A 28 14.27 -10.26 -0.84
N ARG A 29 14.30 -10.89 0.34
CA ARG A 29 15.17 -10.44 1.45
C ARG A 29 16.66 -10.64 1.15
N ILE A 30 17.06 -11.72 0.51
CA ILE A 30 18.43 -11.92 0.06
C ILE A 30 18.81 -10.85 -0.97
N GLY A 31 17.96 -10.59 -1.98
CA GLY A 31 18.20 -9.56 -2.98
C GLY A 31 18.29 -8.15 -2.40
N SER A 32 17.58 -7.86 -1.31
CA SER A 32 17.64 -6.56 -0.62
C SER A 32 18.96 -6.30 0.12
N GLN A 33 19.77 -7.32 0.35
CA GLN A 33 21.08 -7.23 1.01
C GLN A 33 22.25 -7.26 0.01
N LEU A 34 22.00 -7.53 -1.28
CA LEU A 34 23.03 -7.58 -2.30
C LEU A 34 23.34 -6.18 -2.81
N PRO A 35 24.52 -5.60 -2.50
CA PRO A 35 24.87 -4.25 -2.97
C PRO A 35 25.10 -4.24 -4.48
N ILE A 36 24.87 -3.08 -5.09
CA ILE A 36 25.17 -2.88 -6.51
C ILE A 36 26.68 -2.88 -6.72
N PRO A 37 27.20 -3.61 -7.72
CA PRO A 37 28.63 -3.60 -8.04
C PRO A 37 29.14 -2.19 -8.33
N GLY A 38 30.25 -1.80 -7.67
CA GLY A 38 30.88 -0.50 -7.87
C GLY A 38 30.33 0.65 -7.03
N VAL A 39 29.43 0.40 -6.10
CA VAL A 39 28.93 1.38 -5.12
C VAL A 39 29.43 1.02 -3.73
N ASP A 40 29.93 2.01 -2.98
CA ASP A 40 30.32 1.82 -1.58
C ASP A 40 29.11 2.02 -0.66
N SER A 41 28.54 0.91 -0.18
CA SER A 41 27.38 0.92 0.71
C SER A 41 27.67 1.62 2.04
N ASN A 42 28.89 1.56 2.59
CA ASN A 42 29.23 2.19 3.86
C ASN A 42 29.27 3.71 3.72
N TYR A 43 29.84 4.20 2.64
CA TYR A 43 29.87 5.64 2.34
C TYR A 43 28.43 6.17 2.14
N PHE A 44 27.61 5.39 1.44
CA PHE A 44 26.20 5.74 1.22
C PHE A 44 25.40 5.78 2.53
N LYS A 45 25.55 4.79 3.43
CA LYS A 45 24.94 4.79 4.77
C LYS A 45 25.31 6.02 5.58
N ASN A 46 26.58 6.37 5.63
CA ASN A 46 27.07 7.52 6.39
C ASN A 46 26.51 8.84 5.82
N TRP A 47 26.50 8.96 4.49
CA TRP A 47 25.92 10.12 3.82
C TRP A 47 24.41 10.21 4.11
N PHE A 48 23.71 9.09 4.03
CA PHE A 48 22.26 9.00 4.31
C PHE A 48 21.93 9.40 5.76
N ALA A 49 22.70 8.90 6.71
CA ALA A 49 22.55 9.26 8.13
C ALA A 49 22.78 10.76 8.39
N SER A 50 23.65 11.43 7.61
CA SER A 50 23.90 12.86 7.71
C SER A 50 22.80 13.73 7.10
N GLN A 51 21.96 13.16 6.22
CA GLN A 51 20.94 13.91 5.47
C GLN A 51 19.55 13.90 6.09
N SER A 52 19.36 13.48 7.29
CA SER A 52 18.12 13.54 8.14
C SER A 52 16.78 13.96 7.46
N SER A 53 16.58 13.67 6.17
CA SER A 53 15.36 14.05 5.47
C SER A 53 14.35 12.91 5.46
N ASP A 54 13.15 13.18 5.98
CA ASP A 54 12.07 12.19 6.11
C ASP A 54 11.61 11.58 4.80
N ALA A 55 11.75 12.30 3.69
CA ALA A 55 11.39 11.75 2.38
C ALA A 55 12.21 10.51 2.06
N PHE A 56 13.49 10.51 2.43
CA PHE A 56 14.36 9.34 2.27
C PHE A 56 14.03 8.25 3.27
N ASN A 57 13.74 8.60 4.53
CA ASN A 57 13.35 7.62 5.56
C ASN A 57 12.02 6.93 5.18
N PHE A 58 11.06 7.70 4.67
CA PHE A 58 9.81 7.16 4.18
C PHE A 58 10.03 6.21 2.99
N PHE A 59 10.83 6.62 2.02
CA PHE A 59 11.18 5.78 0.86
C PHE A 59 11.89 4.50 1.30
N ASP A 60 12.86 4.63 2.20
CA ASP A 60 13.61 3.49 2.73
C ASP A 60 12.73 2.52 3.54
N ALA A 61 11.69 3.00 4.21
CA ALA A 61 10.69 2.14 4.87
C ALA A 61 9.95 1.23 3.88
N PHE A 62 9.57 1.76 2.71
CA PHE A 62 8.92 0.98 1.65
C PHE A 62 9.87 0.03 0.94
N THR A 63 11.16 0.36 0.88
CA THR A 63 12.19 -0.50 0.28
C THR A 63 12.73 -1.54 1.28
N GLY A 64 12.38 -1.41 2.56
CA GLY A 64 12.81 -2.33 3.62
C GLY A 64 14.30 -2.27 3.94
N GLY A 65 14.92 -1.09 3.82
CA GLY A 65 16.35 -0.88 4.00
C GLY A 65 17.20 -1.09 2.75
N SER A 66 16.60 -1.55 1.66
CA SER A 66 17.31 -1.81 0.40
C SER A 66 17.91 -0.54 -0.23
N PHE A 67 17.27 0.60 0.00
CA PHE A 67 17.72 1.89 -0.48
C PHE A 67 18.99 2.37 0.26
N THR A 68 18.97 2.28 1.59
CA THR A 68 20.13 2.65 2.43
C THR A 68 21.34 1.76 2.20
N GLU A 69 21.11 0.49 1.86
CA GLU A 69 22.14 -0.47 1.49
C GLU A 69 22.62 -0.29 0.03
N MET A 70 21.97 0.56 -0.76
CA MET A 70 22.18 0.68 -2.21
C MET A 70 22.20 -0.70 -2.89
N SER A 71 21.21 -1.53 -2.54
CA SER A 71 21.09 -2.88 -3.08
C SER A 71 20.53 -2.89 -4.50
N ILE A 72 20.64 -4.02 -5.19
CA ILE A 72 20.03 -4.24 -6.51
C ILE A 72 18.51 -3.95 -6.47
N LEU A 73 17.86 -4.16 -5.31
CA LEU A 73 16.45 -3.91 -5.10
C LEU A 73 16.16 -2.51 -4.51
N ALA A 74 17.07 -1.55 -4.61
CA ALA A 74 16.91 -0.23 -3.98
C ALA A 74 15.70 0.56 -4.46
N LEU A 75 15.25 0.41 -5.71
CA LEU A 75 14.01 1.00 -6.21
C LEU A 75 12.76 0.29 -5.69
N SER A 76 12.92 -0.92 -5.14
CA SER A 76 11.82 -1.75 -4.66
C SER A 76 10.72 -1.93 -5.71
N ILE A 77 9.47 -2.03 -5.27
CA ILE A 77 8.27 -2.17 -6.11
C ILE A 77 7.64 -0.80 -6.45
N THR A 78 8.27 0.31 -6.03
CA THR A 78 7.75 1.68 -6.19
C THR A 78 7.45 2.03 -7.65
N PRO A 79 8.30 1.73 -8.66
CA PRO A 79 8.00 2.01 -10.07
C PRO A 79 6.73 1.31 -10.55
N TYR A 80 6.48 0.09 -10.07
CA TYR A 80 5.27 -0.65 -10.42
C TYR A 80 4.02 -0.04 -9.79
N ILE A 81 4.09 0.38 -8.52
CA ILE A 81 2.96 1.05 -7.87
C ILE A 81 2.61 2.32 -8.62
N THR A 82 3.60 3.16 -8.92
CA THR A 82 3.41 4.41 -9.67
C THR A 82 2.82 4.13 -11.06
N SER A 83 3.31 3.13 -11.78
CA SER A 83 2.77 2.71 -13.08
C SER A 83 1.31 2.27 -12.98
N SER A 84 1.00 1.46 -11.97
CA SER A 84 -0.37 0.97 -11.75
C SER A 84 -1.33 2.13 -11.48
N ILE A 85 -0.89 3.13 -10.70
CA ILE A 85 -1.65 4.37 -10.45
C ILE A 85 -1.88 5.13 -11.76
N ILE A 86 -0.83 5.36 -12.53
CA ILE A 86 -0.91 6.09 -13.80
C ILE A 86 -1.88 5.39 -14.75
N ILE A 87 -1.77 4.07 -14.91
CA ILE A 87 -2.66 3.32 -15.81
C ILE A 87 -4.10 3.35 -15.30
N GLN A 88 -4.36 3.24 -14.00
CA GLN A 88 -5.70 3.36 -13.43
C GLN A 88 -6.31 4.75 -13.66
N LEU A 89 -5.51 5.82 -13.52
CA LEU A 89 -5.96 7.18 -13.83
C LEU A 89 -6.25 7.35 -15.33
N LEU A 90 -5.37 6.82 -16.18
CA LEU A 90 -5.53 6.87 -17.63
C LEU A 90 -6.75 6.05 -18.13
N THR A 91 -7.12 4.99 -17.43
CA THR A 91 -8.30 4.19 -17.74
C THR A 91 -9.59 5.00 -17.67
N ILE A 92 -9.64 6.04 -16.84
CA ILE A 92 -10.79 6.96 -16.79
C ILE A 92 -10.71 8.02 -17.87
N ALA A 93 -9.49 8.48 -18.20
CA ALA A 93 -9.30 9.53 -19.19
C ALA A 93 -9.43 9.04 -20.64
N PHE A 94 -9.07 7.80 -20.88
CA PHE A 94 -9.04 7.21 -22.24
C PHE A 94 -10.03 6.07 -22.39
N LYS A 95 -11.04 6.28 -23.22
CA LYS A 95 -12.09 5.30 -23.52
C LYS A 95 -11.55 3.94 -23.97
N THR A 96 -10.46 3.92 -24.74
CA THR A 96 -9.81 2.67 -25.18
C THR A 96 -9.33 1.80 -24.02
N LEU A 97 -8.78 2.41 -22.95
CA LEU A 97 -8.35 1.69 -21.77
C LEU A 97 -9.54 1.28 -20.88
N GLU A 98 -10.60 2.10 -20.84
CA GLU A 98 -11.84 1.78 -20.18
C GLU A 98 -12.51 0.54 -20.83
N ASP A 99 -12.58 0.51 -22.16
CA ASP A 99 -13.12 -0.62 -22.91
C ASP A 99 -12.31 -1.90 -22.64
N MET A 100 -10.97 -1.82 -22.61
CA MET A 100 -10.11 -2.95 -22.22
C MET A 100 -10.39 -3.43 -20.78
N GLN A 101 -10.71 -2.53 -19.86
CA GLN A 101 -11.07 -2.93 -18.49
C GLN A 101 -12.41 -3.67 -18.43
N ARG A 102 -13.35 -3.33 -19.32
CA ARG A 102 -14.67 -3.97 -19.46
C ARG A 102 -14.64 -5.30 -20.20
N ASP A 103 -13.64 -5.54 -21.05
CA ASP A 103 -13.46 -6.77 -21.86
C ASP A 103 -13.12 -8.04 -21.04
N GLY A 104 -13.26 -7.99 -19.71
CA GLY A 104 -13.05 -9.14 -18.82
C GLY A 104 -11.59 -9.58 -18.69
N GLU A 105 -11.31 -10.89 -18.76
CA GLU A 105 -9.96 -11.42 -18.51
C GLU A 105 -8.93 -11.04 -19.58
N GLU A 106 -9.33 -11.01 -20.86
CA GLU A 106 -8.41 -10.65 -21.95
C GLU A 106 -7.98 -9.19 -21.88
N GLY A 107 -8.91 -8.29 -21.65
CA GLY A 107 -8.61 -6.87 -21.48
C GLY A 107 -7.74 -6.60 -20.26
N ARG A 108 -7.99 -7.27 -19.14
CA ARG A 108 -7.15 -7.18 -17.94
C ARG A 108 -5.72 -7.66 -18.19
N LYS A 109 -5.52 -8.73 -18.97
CA LYS A 109 -4.17 -9.19 -19.35
C LYS A 109 -3.44 -8.13 -20.18
N LYS A 110 -4.13 -7.46 -21.14
CA LYS A 110 -3.56 -6.37 -21.93
C LYS A 110 -3.18 -5.18 -21.04
N LEU A 111 -4.06 -4.75 -20.14
CA LEU A 111 -3.77 -3.67 -19.18
C LEU A 111 -2.56 -4.01 -18.29
N THR A 112 -2.47 -5.23 -17.81
CA THR A 112 -1.31 -5.69 -17.02
C THR A 112 -0.02 -5.64 -17.85
N ALA A 113 -0.06 -6.03 -19.13
CA ALA A 113 1.10 -5.93 -20.01
C ALA A 113 1.54 -4.47 -20.21
N ILE A 114 0.60 -3.54 -20.43
CA ILE A 114 0.89 -2.11 -20.54
C ILE A 114 1.53 -1.60 -19.24
N THR A 115 0.98 -1.97 -18.09
CA THR A 115 1.52 -1.61 -16.78
C THR A 115 2.97 -2.08 -16.62
N ARG A 116 3.31 -3.30 -17.08
CA ARG A 116 4.70 -3.81 -17.06
C ARG A 116 5.64 -2.95 -17.90
N TYR A 117 5.25 -2.59 -19.13
CA TYR A 117 6.09 -1.74 -19.99
C TYR A 117 6.30 -0.35 -19.37
N VAL A 118 5.25 0.27 -18.84
CA VAL A 118 5.35 1.57 -18.14
C VAL A 118 6.22 1.43 -16.89
N THR A 119 6.13 0.34 -16.16
CA THR A 119 6.99 0.06 -14.99
C THR A 119 8.47 0.03 -15.38
N ILE A 120 8.82 -0.68 -16.44
CA ILE A 120 10.22 -0.75 -16.92
C ILE A 120 10.69 0.63 -17.36
N GLY A 121 9.87 1.38 -18.10
CA GLY A 121 10.20 2.75 -18.50
C GLY A 121 10.42 3.68 -17.32
N LEU A 122 9.53 3.65 -16.32
CA LEU A 122 9.67 4.45 -15.09
C LEU A 122 10.86 4.01 -14.24
N SER A 123 11.11 2.71 -14.10
CA SER A 123 12.27 2.21 -13.36
C SER A 123 13.58 2.63 -14.01
N LEU A 124 13.67 2.62 -15.33
CA LEU A 124 14.81 3.10 -16.07
C LEU A 124 15.02 4.61 -15.86
N PHE A 125 13.95 5.41 -15.95
CA PHE A 125 14.02 6.85 -15.71
C PHE A 125 14.49 7.15 -14.27
N GLN A 126 13.91 6.48 -13.28
CA GLN A 126 14.28 6.64 -11.87
C GLN A 126 15.73 6.17 -11.61
N SER A 127 16.16 5.06 -12.21
CA SER A 127 17.54 4.55 -12.09
C SER A 127 18.54 5.55 -12.64
N VAL A 128 18.29 6.14 -13.82
CA VAL A 128 19.14 7.17 -14.42
C VAL A 128 19.20 8.40 -13.51
N ALA A 129 18.05 8.88 -13.03
CA ALA A 129 17.99 10.04 -12.14
C ALA A 129 18.76 9.82 -10.84
N MET A 130 18.62 8.64 -10.22
CA MET A 130 19.37 8.25 -9.02
C MET A 130 20.88 8.17 -9.29
N THR A 131 21.27 7.51 -10.38
CA THR A 131 22.69 7.32 -10.73
C THR A 131 23.39 8.66 -10.96
N ILE A 132 22.75 9.58 -11.68
CA ILE A 132 23.28 10.93 -11.91
C ILE A 132 23.31 11.71 -10.60
N GLY A 133 22.21 11.69 -9.82
CA GLY A 133 22.11 12.42 -8.58
C GLY A 133 23.13 11.99 -7.53
N PHE A 134 23.38 10.71 -7.39
CA PHE A 134 24.37 10.18 -6.46
C PHE A 134 25.79 10.27 -6.99
N GLY A 135 26.02 10.13 -8.30
CA GLY A 135 27.29 10.35 -8.92
C GLY A 135 27.82 11.78 -8.73
N ASN A 136 26.94 12.79 -8.90
CA ASN A 136 27.28 14.20 -8.67
C ASN A 136 27.61 14.52 -7.21
N LYS A 137 27.19 13.68 -6.26
CA LYS A 137 27.48 13.81 -4.81
C LYS A 137 28.69 12.97 -4.37
N GLY A 138 29.40 12.34 -5.29
CA GLY A 138 30.57 11.51 -5.01
C GLY A 138 30.24 10.19 -4.30
N LEU A 139 28.99 9.77 -4.29
CA LEU A 139 28.53 8.52 -3.66
C LEU A 139 28.89 7.26 -4.48
N ILE A 140 29.22 7.45 -5.75
CA ILE A 140 29.74 6.40 -6.64
C ILE A 140 31.23 6.73 -6.93
N PRO A 141 32.17 5.95 -6.37
CA PRO A 141 33.57 6.19 -6.55
C PRO A 141 33.96 6.08 -8.05
N ASP A 142 34.78 7.01 -8.55
CA ASP A 142 35.27 7.03 -9.94
C ASP A 142 34.16 6.83 -10.97
N MET A 143 33.12 7.67 -10.91
CA MET A 143 31.99 7.57 -11.82
C MET A 143 32.43 7.69 -13.27
N ASN A 144 32.36 6.56 -13.98
CA ASN A 144 32.61 6.48 -15.41
C ASN A 144 31.28 6.10 -16.10
N PHE A 145 31.16 6.44 -17.40
CA PHE A 145 29.96 6.08 -18.18
C PHE A 145 29.59 4.60 -18.06
N LEU A 146 30.59 3.71 -18.10
CA LEU A 146 30.35 2.27 -17.98
C LEU A 146 29.82 1.85 -16.60
N LYS A 147 30.39 2.41 -15.52
CA LYS A 147 29.84 2.19 -14.15
C LYS A 147 28.40 2.71 -14.02
N GLY A 148 28.10 3.89 -14.60
CA GLY A 148 26.75 4.44 -14.63
C GLY A 148 25.76 3.49 -15.30
N VAL A 149 26.11 2.93 -16.45
CA VAL A 149 25.29 1.94 -17.18
C VAL A 149 25.08 0.68 -16.33
N VAL A 150 26.10 0.18 -15.64
CA VAL A 150 25.97 -0.99 -14.76
C VAL A 150 25.00 -0.70 -13.62
N VAL A 151 25.12 0.43 -12.94
CA VAL A 151 24.22 0.81 -11.84
C VAL A 151 22.77 0.94 -12.32
N VAL A 152 22.54 1.64 -13.44
CA VAL A 152 21.19 1.79 -14.04
C VAL A 152 20.61 0.43 -14.41
N SER A 153 21.40 -0.43 -15.04
CA SER A 153 20.95 -1.76 -15.45
C SER A 153 20.60 -2.64 -14.24
N CYS A 154 21.42 -2.62 -13.18
CA CYS A 154 21.17 -3.36 -11.97
C CYS A 154 19.88 -2.91 -11.26
N LEU A 155 19.68 -1.58 -11.11
CA LEU A 155 18.49 -1.02 -10.49
C LEU A 155 17.21 -1.34 -11.27
N THR A 156 17.27 -1.20 -12.60
CA THR A 156 16.12 -1.49 -13.48
C THR A 156 15.81 -2.98 -13.47
N ALA A 157 16.81 -3.84 -13.56
CA ALA A 157 16.64 -5.29 -13.49
C ALA A 157 16.07 -5.74 -12.14
N GLY A 158 16.56 -5.15 -11.03
CA GLY A 158 16.04 -5.44 -9.69
C GLY A 158 14.56 -5.09 -9.53
N SER A 159 14.14 -3.93 -10.02
CA SER A 159 12.72 -3.53 -10.01
C SER A 159 11.85 -4.44 -10.89
N ALA A 160 12.33 -4.81 -12.09
CA ALA A 160 11.63 -5.75 -12.97
C ALA A 160 11.51 -7.15 -12.33
N MET A 161 12.56 -7.60 -11.64
CA MET A 161 12.56 -8.88 -10.91
C MET A 161 11.53 -8.86 -9.76
N LEU A 162 11.46 -7.77 -8.98
CA LEU A 162 10.46 -7.64 -7.91
C LEU A 162 9.04 -7.63 -8.45
N MET A 163 8.79 -6.92 -9.55
CA MET A 163 7.50 -6.94 -10.22
C MET A 163 7.11 -8.38 -10.60
N TRP A 164 8.03 -9.12 -11.25
CA TRP A 164 7.80 -10.51 -11.64
C TRP A 164 7.54 -11.42 -10.43
N ILE A 165 8.33 -11.29 -9.35
CA ILE A 165 8.12 -12.05 -8.10
C ILE A 165 6.72 -11.75 -7.52
N GLY A 166 6.31 -10.47 -7.50
CA GLY A 166 4.99 -10.06 -7.01
C GLY A 166 3.85 -10.70 -7.79
N GLU A 167 3.96 -10.76 -9.12
CA GLU A 167 3.00 -11.44 -9.98
C GLU A 167 2.97 -12.95 -9.74
N GLN A 168 4.14 -13.59 -9.61
CA GLN A 168 4.24 -15.02 -9.31
C GLN A 168 3.64 -15.37 -7.94
N ILE A 169 3.81 -14.52 -6.93
CA ILE A 169 3.15 -14.71 -5.62
C ILE A 169 1.63 -14.61 -5.77
N THR A 170 1.13 -13.65 -6.56
CA THR A 170 -0.31 -13.47 -6.79
C THR A 170 -0.93 -14.67 -7.51
N GLU A 171 -0.23 -15.23 -8.51
CA GLU A 171 -0.71 -16.33 -9.34
C GLU A 171 -0.61 -17.69 -8.61
N LYS A 172 0.57 -18.01 -8.11
CA LYS A 172 0.90 -19.34 -7.54
C LYS A 172 0.80 -19.39 -6.02
N GLY A 173 0.79 -18.25 -5.35
CA GLY A 173 0.72 -18.14 -3.91
C GLY A 173 -0.69 -17.88 -3.36
N VAL A 174 -0.75 -17.11 -2.29
CA VAL A 174 -1.96 -16.63 -1.62
C VAL A 174 -1.79 -15.14 -1.36
N GLY A 175 -2.84 -14.37 -1.60
CA GLY A 175 -2.81 -12.91 -1.41
C GLY A 175 -2.36 -12.14 -2.64
N ASN A 176 -2.31 -10.82 -2.50
CA ASN A 176 -1.73 -9.93 -3.50
C ASN A 176 -0.20 -9.87 -3.29
N GLY A 177 0.58 -10.40 -4.23
CA GLY A 177 2.03 -10.52 -4.08
C GLY A 177 2.73 -9.19 -3.90
N ILE A 178 2.27 -8.13 -4.57
CA ILE A 178 2.82 -6.78 -4.45
C ILE A 178 2.62 -6.24 -3.04
N SER A 179 1.40 -6.38 -2.50
CA SER A 179 1.09 -5.97 -1.14
C SER A 179 1.89 -6.77 -0.10
N ILE A 180 2.11 -8.06 -0.35
CA ILE A 180 2.90 -8.92 0.54
C ILE A 180 4.38 -8.52 0.53
N ILE A 181 4.95 -8.16 -0.63
CA ILE A 181 6.33 -7.64 -0.72
C ILE A 181 6.45 -6.32 0.04
N LEU A 182 5.50 -5.40 -0.12
CA LEU A 182 5.47 -4.17 0.68
C LEU A 182 5.41 -4.45 2.18
N MET A 183 4.52 -5.36 2.57
CA MET A 183 4.37 -5.75 3.97
C MET A 183 5.68 -6.28 4.56
N ILE A 184 6.38 -7.19 3.89
CA ILE A 184 7.63 -7.76 4.41
C ILE A 184 8.75 -6.71 4.48
N ASN A 185 8.80 -5.77 3.53
CA ASN A 185 9.74 -4.67 3.57
C ASN A 185 9.50 -3.79 4.79
N ILE A 186 8.26 -3.40 5.06
CA ILE A 186 7.90 -2.61 6.23
C ILE A 186 8.20 -3.37 7.52
N VAL A 187 7.78 -4.63 7.62
CA VAL A 187 7.99 -5.47 8.81
C VAL A 187 9.47 -5.63 9.13
N SER A 188 10.32 -5.71 8.12
CA SER A 188 11.77 -5.85 8.33
C SER A 188 12.44 -4.62 8.95
N ARG A 189 11.82 -3.44 8.85
CA ARG A 189 12.31 -2.19 9.46
C ARG A 189 11.83 -2.00 10.90
N ILE A 190 10.71 -2.62 11.29
CA ILE A 190 10.13 -2.47 12.63
C ILE A 190 11.15 -2.71 13.77
N PRO A 191 12.01 -3.75 13.74
CA PRO A 191 12.98 -3.95 14.80
C PRO A 191 13.98 -2.80 14.96
N SER A 192 14.50 -2.25 13.84
CA SER A 192 15.45 -1.14 13.88
C SER A 192 14.78 0.16 14.36
N ASP A 193 13.55 0.40 13.97
CA ASP A 193 12.79 1.57 14.41
C ASP A 193 12.45 1.50 15.90
N LEU A 194 12.09 0.32 16.40
CA LEU A 194 11.88 0.11 17.83
C LEU A 194 13.17 0.33 18.64
N LEU A 195 14.33 -0.10 18.13
CA LEU A 195 15.62 0.18 18.75
C LEU A 195 15.92 1.68 18.77
N THR A 196 15.65 2.39 17.68
CA THR A 196 15.82 3.86 17.60
C THR A 196 14.95 4.58 18.64
N LEU A 197 13.67 4.17 18.76
CA LEU A 197 12.79 4.71 19.81
C LEU A 197 13.30 4.41 21.21
N PHE A 198 13.76 3.20 21.45
CA PHE A 198 14.33 2.82 22.73
C PHE A 198 15.57 3.67 23.08
N GLU A 199 16.48 3.85 22.13
CA GLU A 199 17.68 4.67 22.33
C GLU A 199 17.34 6.15 22.57
N GLN A 200 16.37 6.69 21.84
CA GLN A 200 16.00 8.11 21.92
C GLN A 200 15.21 8.45 23.19
N PHE A 201 14.28 7.59 23.59
CA PHE A 201 13.32 7.92 24.66
C PHE A 201 13.55 7.19 25.98
N VAL A 202 14.25 6.06 25.98
CA VAL A 202 14.42 5.21 27.16
C VAL A 202 15.88 5.21 27.65
N LYS A 203 16.83 5.01 26.73
CA LYS A 203 18.26 4.92 27.09
C LYS A 203 18.79 6.23 27.67
N GLY A 204 19.48 6.14 28.80
CA GLY A 204 20.09 7.32 29.46
C GLY A 204 19.13 8.20 30.26
N LYS A 205 17.85 7.83 30.41
CA LYS A 205 16.90 8.54 31.28
C LYS A 205 16.69 7.83 32.60
N THR A 206 16.18 8.56 33.62
CA THR A 206 15.79 7.97 34.91
C THR A 206 14.81 6.82 34.70
N ILE A 207 14.90 5.75 35.48
CA ILE A 207 14.11 4.52 35.34
C ILE A 207 12.61 4.82 35.22
N ALA A 208 12.09 5.75 36.05
CA ALA A 208 10.68 6.14 36.01
C ALA A 208 10.28 6.82 34.66
N LYS A 209 11.12 7.74 34.15
CA LYS A 209 10.85 8.43 32.87
C LYS A 209 11.01 7.47 31.68
N GLY A 210 11.99 6.57 31.71
CA GLY A 210 12.19 5.56 30.68
C GLY A 210 11.03 4.56 30.62
N ALA A 211 10.57 4.06 31.77
CA ALA A 211 9.44 3.15 31.86
C ALA A 211 8.12 3.80 31.36
N LEU A 212 7.90 5.06 31.73
CA LEU A 212 6.72 5.81 31.27
C LEU A 212 6.76 6.05 29.75
N ALA A 213 7.92 6.39 29.18
CA ALA A 213 8.08 6.54 27.75
C ALA A 213 7.83 5.23 26.99
N ALA A 214 8.38 4.12 27.47
CA ALA A 214 8.15 2.80 26.87
C ALA A 214 6.67 2.40 26.93
N LEU A 215 5.99 2.67 28.03
CA LEU A 215 4.55 2.39 28.17
C LEU A 215 3.72 3.23 27.19
N ILE A 216 4.04 4.52 27.04
CA ILE A 216 3.35 5.40 26.06
C ILE A 216 3.56 4.90 24.64
N ILE A 217 4.78 4.53 24.24
CA ILE A 217 5.08 4.02 22.91
C ILE A 217 4.25 2.77 22.61
N VAL A 218 4.24 1.80 23.53
CA VAL A 218 3.46 0.56 23.37
C VAL A 218 1.95 0.87 23.32
N ALA A 219 1.46 1.76 24.16
CA ALA A 219 0.04 2.16 24.18
C ALA A 219 -0.38 2.80 22.85
N VAL A 220 0.44 3.70 22.28
CA VAL A 220 0.17 4.34 20.99
C VAL A 220 0.13 3.31 19.86
N ILE A 221 1.11 2.40 19.81
CA ILE A 221 1.12 1.34 18.79
C ILE A 221 -0.14 0.48 18.89
N LEU A 222 -0.52 0.07 20.10
CA LEU A 222 -1.75 -0.72 20.31
C LEU A 222 -3.01 0.03 19.89
N VAL A 223 -3.14 1.31 20.24
CA VAL A 223 -4.29 2.14 19.82
C VAL A 223 -4.36 2.24 18.31
N VAL A 224 -3.26 2.49 17.62
CA VAL A 224 -3.22 2.56 16.15
C VAL A 224 -3.61 1.21 15.54
N VAL A 225 -3.09 0.10 16.04
CA VAL A 225 -3.45 -1.24 15.55
C VAL A 225 -4.93 -1.53 15.74
N VAL A 226 -5.50 -1.19 16.91
CA VAL A 226 -6.95 -1.39 17.18
C VAL A 226 -7.79 -0.52 16.24
N LEU A 227 -7.43 0.75 16.04
CA LEU A 227 -8.14 1.64 15.09
C LEU A 227 -8.11 1.08 13.67
N VAL A 228 -6.97 0.58 13.22
CA VAL A 228 -6.83 -0.03 11.89
C VAL A 228 -7.67 -1.31 11.77
N LEU A 229 -7.68 -2.15 12.81
CA LEU A 229 -8.51 -3.37 12.83
C LEU A 229 -10.00 -3.06 12.75
N VAL A 230 -10.46 -2.05 13.50
CA VAL A 230 -11.86 -1.60 13.48
C VAL A 230 -12.22 -1.04 12.11
N LEU A 231 -11.35 -0.21 11.52
CA LEU A 231 -11.57 0.41 10.22
C LEU A 231 -11.65 -0.62 9.09
N ASN A 232 -10.72 -1.59 9.04
CA ASN A 232 -10.67 -2.62 8.00
C ASN A 232 -11.65 -3.78 8.25
N GLY A 233 -12.08 -3.98 9.50
CA GLY A 233 -13.07 -4.99 9.90
C GLY A 233 -14.50 -4.55 9.74
N GLY A 234 -14.77 -3.23 9.71
CA GLY A 234 -16.10 -2.66 9.62
C GLY A 234 -16.81 -3.03 8.31
N VAL A 235 -17.99 -3.64 8.41
CA VAL A 235 -18.81 -4.03 7.25
C VAL A 235 -20.26 -3.66 7.50
N ARG A 236 -20.86 -2.90 6.58
CA ARG A 236 -22.31 -2.63 6.55
C ARG A 236 -23.00 -3.68 5.68
N LYS A 237 -23.88 -4.44 6.25
CA LYS A 237 -24.69 -5.45 5.55
C LYS A 237 -26.01 -4.82 5.09
N ILE A 238 -26.23 -4.78 3.77
CA ILE A 238 -27.51 -4.33 3.19
C ILE A 238 -28.37 -5.56 2.94
N PRO A 239 -29.58 -5.68 3.57
CA PRO A 239 -30.43 -6.82 3.37
C PRO A 239 -31.01 -6.83 1.94
N VAL A 240 -30.94 -7.99 1.30
CA VAL A 240 -31.49 -8.24 -0.05
C VAL A 240 -32.42 -9.43 0.04
N GLN A 241 -33.60 -9.31 -0.53
CA GLN A 241 -34.57 -10.40 -0.66
C GLN A 241 -34.66 -10.82 -2.13
N TYR A 242 -34.63 -12.11 -2.35
CA TYR A 242 -34.88 -12.69 -3.67
C TYR A 242 -36.30 -13.22 -3.75
N SER A 243 -36.98 -12.94 -4.87
CA SER A 243 -38.34 -13.45 -5.13
C SER A 243 -38.32 -14.98 -5.23
N LYS A 244 -39.35 -15.61 -4.69
CA LYS A 244 -39.55 -17.06 -4.80
C LYS A 244 -39.80 -17.42 -6.28
N LYS A 245 -39.05 -18.36 -6.83
CA LYS A 245 -39.32 -18.93 -8.15
C LYS A 245 -39.99 -20.28 -7.99
N MET A 246 -41.14 -20.46 -8.68
CA MET A 246 -41.74 -21.76 -8.81
C MET A 246 -41.06 -22.53 -9.95
N VAL A 247 -40.48 -23.69 -9.63
CA VAL A 247 -39.93 -24.62 -10.61
C VAL A 247 -40.75 -25.90 -10.51
N GLY A 248 -41.74 -26.03 -11.39
CA GLY A 248 -42.76 -27.09 -11.31
C GLY A 248 -43.62 -26.97 -10.08
N ARG A 249 -43.81 -28.07 -9.31
CA ARG A 249 -44.59 -28.10 -8.04
C ARG A 249 -43.78 -27.66 -6.81
N LYS A 250 -42.46 -27.38 -6.94
CA LYS A 250 -41.62 -26.97 -5.81
C LYS A 250 -41.38 -25.48 -5.81
N VAL A 251 -41.61 -24.83 -4.68
CA VAL A 251 -41.23 -23.42 -4.48
C VAL A 251 -39.76 -23.40 -4.10
N MET A 252 -38.92 -22.90 -5.01
CA MET A 252 -37.48 -22.66 -4.75
C MET A 252 -37.22 -21.16 -4.61
N GLY A 253 -36.46 -20.77 -3.60
CA GLY A 253 -36.06 -19.38 -3.37
C GLY A 253 -36.76 -18.74 -2.18
N GLY A 254 -36.50 -17.47 -1.99
CA GLY A 254 -36.94 -16.72 -0.80
C GLY A 254 -35.87 -16.67 0.30
N GLN A 255 -34.62 -16.96 -0.04
CA GLN A 255 -33.51 -16.71 0.89
C GLN A 255 -33.24 -15.20 1.00
N SER A 256 -33.24 -14.70 2.22
CA SER A 256 -32.72 -13.37 2.51
C SER A 256 -31.19 -13.44 2.49
N SER A 257 -30.57 -12.64 1.67
CA SER A 257 -29.12 -12.47 1.60
C SER A 257 -28.73 -11.04 2.01
N SER A 258 -27.46 -10.75 2.13
CA SER A 258 -27.00 -9.40 2.40
C SER A 258 -25.81 -9.06 1.53
N ILE A 259 -25.76 -7.81 1.03
CA ILE A 259 -24.59 -7.27 0.36
C ILE A 259 -23.67 -6.68 1.43
N PRO A 260 -22.47 -7.25 1.63
CA PRO A 260 -21.51 -6.71 2.59
C PRO A 260 -20.72 -5.58 1.96
N LEU A 261 -20.94 -4.33 2.38
CA LEU A 261 -20.12 -3.17 2.00
C LEU A 261 -19.10 -2.90 3.11
N LYS A 262 -17.80 -2.91 2.76
CA LYS A 262 -16.74 -2.57 3.70
C LYS A 262 -16.75 -1.06 3.97
N VAL A 263 -16.51 -0.64 5.22
CA VAL A 263 -16.33 0.78 5.57
C VAL A 263 -15.10 1.34 4.88
N ASN A 264 -13.99 0.61 4.92
CA ASN A 264 -12.81 0.94 4.14
C ASN A 264 -12.78 0.08 2.86
N THR A 265 -13.52 0.49 1.83
CA THR A 265 -13.57 -0.19 0.53
C THR A 265 -12.29 0.03 -0.26
N ALA A 266 -11.71 1.23 -0.16
CA ALA A 266 -10.48 1.61 -0.87
C ALA A 266 -9.21 0.97 -0.27
N GLY A 267 -9.29 0.41 0.94
CA GLY A 267 -8.13 -0.20 1.61
C GLY A 267 -7.05 0.82 1.96
N VAL A 268 -5.81 0.47 1.71
CA VAL A 268 -4.62 1.29 2.00
C VAL A 268 -4.16 2.12 0.79
N ILE A 269 -4.74 1.86 -0.38
CA ILE A 269 -4.31 2.44 -1.67
C ILE A 269 -4.34 3.97 -1.67
N PRO A 270 -5.38 4.65 -1.15
CA PRO A 270 -5.42 6.12 -1.12
C PRO A 270 -4.24 6.75 -0.40
N ILE A 271 -3.81 6.14 0.70
CA ILE A 271 -2.67 6.62 1.48
C ILE A 271 -1.36 6.45 0.71
N ILE A 272 -1.16 5.29 0.08
CA ILE A 272 0.03 5.03 -0.73
C ILE A 272 0.11 6.03 -1.88
N PHE A 273 -1.01 6.32 -2.54
CA PHE A 273 -1.07 7.27 -3.65
C PHE A 273 -0.77 8.69 -3.21
N ALA A 274 -1.42 9.16 -2.14
CA ALA A 274 -1.17 10.49 -1.58
C ALA A 274 0.29 10.66 -1.16
N SER A 275 0.84 9.69 -0.44
CA SER A 275 2.25 9.71 0.01
C SER A 275 3.22 9.66 -1.16
N SER A 276 2.99 8.81 -2.16
CA SER A 276 3.85 8.72 -3.35
C SER A 276 3.84 10.00 -4.16
N LEU A 277 2.65 10.61 -4.35
CA LEU A 277 2.52 11.86 -5.09
C LEU A 277 3.25 13.03 -4.40
N MET A 278 3.19 13.09 -3.06
CA MET A 278 3.88 14.14 -2.30
C MET A 278 5.40 13.92 -2.21
N SER A 279 5.83 12.67 -2.10
CA SER A 279 7.26 12.33 -1.99
C SER A 279 8.02 12.45 -3.32
N PHE A 280 7.35 12.23 -4.46
CA PHE A 280 7.98 12.22 -5.77
C PHE A 280 8.71 13.54 -6.13
N PRO A 281 8.11 14.74 -6.00
CA PRO A 281 8.82 15.99 -6.25
C PRO A 281 10.00 16.21 -5.31
N VAL A 282 9.86 15.83 -4.03
CA VAL A 282 10.91 15.95 -3.02
C VAL A 282 12.13 15.10 -3.38
N ILE A 283 11.91 13.85 -3.78
CA ILE A 283 12.98 12.93 -4.20
C ILE A 283 13.72 13.48 -5.42
N ILE A 284 12.99 13.92 -6.45
CA ILE A 284 13.60 14.47 -7.67
C ILE A 284 14.46 15.69 -7.35
N MET A 285 13.95 16.66 -6.59
CA MET A 285 14.67 17.88 -6.28
C MET A 285 15.88 17.61 -5.39
N THR A 286 15.79 16.65 -4.49
CA THR A 286 16.92 16.20 -3.66
C THR A 286 18.02 15.57 -4.51
N LEU A 287 17.66 14.76 -5.51
CA LEU A 287 18.59 14.15 -6.45
C LEU A 287 19.28 15.20 -7.34
N ILE A 288 18.56 16.24 -7.77
CA ILE A 288 19.12 17.36 -8.55
C ILE A 288 20.02 18.27 -7.68
N GLY A 289 20.01 18.09 -6.35
CA GLY A 289 20.83 18.88 -5.42
C GLY A 289 20.26 20.27 -5.08
N LYS A 290 19.00 20.55 -5.43
CA LYS A 290 18.33 21.83 -5.16
C LYS A 290 17.46 21.80 -3.88
N THR A 291 17.95 21.23 -2.80
CA THR A 291 17.19 21.00 -1.56
C THR A 291 17.15 22.17 -0.57
N GLY A 292 17.86 23.27 -0.81
CA GLY A 292 18.06 24.32 0.20
C GLY A 292 17.90 25.77 -0.26
N GLY A 293 17.26 26.01 -1.39
CA GLY A 293 17.10 27.40 -1.88
C GLY A 293 16.02 28.19 -1.09
N ASN A 294 16.31 29.46 -0.77
CA ASN A 294 15.32 30.39 -0.19
C ASN A 294 14.27 30.89 -1.22
N GLY A 295 14.15 30.24 -2.36
CA GLY A 295 13.18 30.56 -3.41
C GLY A 295 11.84 29.84 -3.21
N ILE A 296 10.84 30.21 -4.00
CA ILE A 296 9.48 29.63 -3.99
C ILE A 296 9.54 28.09 -4.07
N GLY A 297 10.45 27.54 -4.88
CA GLY A 297 10.65 26.09 -4.98
C GLY A 297 11.12 25.44 -3.67
N GLY A 298 11.98 26.10 -2.92
CA GLY A 298 12.45 25.62 -1.60
C GLY A 298 11.32 25.60 -0.57
N HIS A 299 10.45 26.63 -0.54
CA HIS A 299 9.28 26.67 0.33
C HIS A 299 8.26 25.59 -0.01
N ILE A 300 8.02 25.32 -1.30
CA ILE A 300 7.13 24.23 -1.75
C ILE A 300 7.69 22.88 -1.30
N LEU A 301 9.00 22.65 -1.46
CA LEU A 301 9.63 21.39 -1.03
C LEU A 301 9.54 21.19 0.49
N LYS A 302 9.78 22.24 1.27
CA LYS A 302 9.61 22.20 2.73
C LYS A 302 8.17 21.88 3.13
N ALA A 303 7.18 22.43 2.43
CA ALA A 303 5.77 22.13 2.67
C ALA A 303 5.38 20.69 2.28
N LEU A 304 6.02 20.11 1.25
CA LEU A 304 5.78 18.73 0.84
C LEU A 304 6.47 17.70 1.76
N THR A 305 7.45 18.12 2.55
CA THR A 305 8.20 17.25 3.48
C THR A 305 7.44 17.09 4.79
N SER A 306 7.12 15.85 5.15
CA SER A 306 6.24 15.52 6.27
C SER A 306 6.75 15.94 7.66
N ASN A 307 8.06 16.05 7.87
CA ASN A 307 8.67 16.52 9.12
C ASN A 307 8.28 17.96 9.50
N ASN A 308 7.97 18.77 8.51
CA ASN A 308 7.67 20.17 8.75
C ASN A 308 6.19 20.44 9.06
N TRP A 309 5.32 19.42 8.96
CA TRP A 309 3.87 19.64 9.08
C TRP A 309 3.39 19.98 10.48
N PHE A 310 4.07 19.49 11.52
CA PHE A 310 3.80 19.79 12.93
C PHE A 310 4.96 20.53 13.61
N ASN A 311 5.75 21.31 12.86
CA ASN A 311 6.84 22.07 13.46
C ASN A 311 6.31 23.39 14.04
N PRO A 312 6.32 23.58 15.38
CA PRO A 312 5.85 24.81 16.01
C PRO A 312 6.62 26.06 15.59
N SER A 313 7.87 25.91 15.13
CA SER A 313 8.72 27.03 14.72
C SER A 313 8.38 27.58 13.33
N GLU A 314 7.77 26.75 12.47
CA GLU A 314 7.44 27.14 11.07
C GLU A 314 6.03 26.62 10.69
N PRO A 315 4.94 27.18 11.27
CA PRO A 315 3.58 26.66 11.10
C PRO A 315 3.05 26.76 9.67
N VAL A 316 3.65 27.61 8.82
CA VAL A 316 3.25 27.78 7.41
C VAL A 316 3.34 26.48 6.61
N TYR A 317 4.29 25.59 6.94
CA TYR A 317 4.46 24.32 6.23
C TYR A 317 3.41 23.26 6.59
N SER A 318 2.57 23.50 7.61
CA SER A 318 1.41 22.65 7.91
C SER A 318 0.38 22.61 6.77
N ILE A 319 0.48 23.52 5.79
CA ILE A 319 -0.31 23.47 4.55
C ILE A 319 -0.11 22.17 3.78
N GLY A 320 1.10 21.56 3.89
CA GLY A 320 1.38 20.24 3.31
C GLY A 320 0.53 19.13 3.90
N LEU A 321 0.25 19.18 5.20
CA LEU A 321 -0.66 18.24 5.86
C LEU A 321 -2.08 18.36 5.32
N VAL A 322 -2.56 19.61 5.12
CA VAL A 322 -3.91 19.86 4.56
C VAL A 322 -4.00 19.28 3.14
N VAL A 323 -2.98 19.53 2.31
CA VAL A 323 -2.91 18.96 0.96
C VAL A 323 -2.89 17.41 1.00
N TYR A 324 -2.13 16.83 1.92
CA TYR A 324 -2.08 15.39 2.12
C TYR A 324 -3.46 14.81 2.49
N ILE A 325 -4.15 15.43 3.44
CA ILE A 325 -5.51 15.02 3.86
C ILE A 325 -6.48 15.09 2.68
N LEU A 326 -6.46 16.19 1.92
CA LEU A 326 -7.30 16.35 0.73
C LEU A 326 -7.01 15.28 -0.33
N LEU A 327 -5.74 14.96 -0.56
CA LEU A 327 -5.34 13.90 -1.48
C LEU A 327 -5.81 12.53 -1.00
N VAL A 328 -5.70 12.19 0.29
CA VAL A 328 -6.19 10.92 0.83
C VAL A 328 -7.69 10.78 0.63
N ILE A 329 -8.46 11.84 0.92
CA ILE A 329 -9.92 11.86 0.73
C ILE A 329 -10.24 11.71 -0.77
N PHE A 330 -9.60 12.51 -1.63
CA PHE A 330 -9.79 12.46 -3.08
C PHE A 330 -9.53 11.03 -3.62
N PHE A 331 -8.40 10.43 -3.28
CA PHE A 331 -8.08 9.08 -3.74
C PHE A 331 -8.98 8.00 -3.13
N ALA A 332 -9.53 8.21 -1.92
CA ALA A 332 -10.49 7.28 -1.34
C ALA A 332 -11.80 7.24 -2.15
N TYR A 333 -12.34 8.41 -2.50
CA TYR A 333 -13.51 8.50 -3.39
C TYR A 333 -13.21 7.96 -4.78
N PHE A 334 -12.10 8.42 -5.35
CA PHE A 334 -11.66 8.04 -6.69
C PHE A 334 -11.49 6.51 -6.83
N TYR A 335 -10.74 5.88 -5.95
CA TYR A 335 -10.49 4.44 -6.01
C TYR A 335 -11.76 3.61 -5.76
N THR A 336 -12.60 4.05 -4.87
CA THR A 336 -13.85 3.34 -4.59
C THR A 336 -14.81 3.42 -5.78
N SER A 337 -14.87 4.55 -6.49
CA SER A 337 -15.72 4.69 -7.69
C SER A 337 -15.30 3.75 -8.83
N ILE A 338 -14.00 3.43 -8.92
CA ILE A 338 -13.48 2.46 -9.90
C ILE A 338 -13.77 1.02 -9.47
N THR A 339 -13.61 0.73 -8.18
CA THR A 339 -13.66 -0.65 -7.67
C THR A 339 -15.08 -1.17 -7.51
N PHE A 340 -16.02 -0.29 -7.20
CA PHE A 340 -17.42 -0.63 -6.98
C PHE A 340 -18.32 0.17 -7.90
N ASN A 341 -19.02 -0.54 -8.79
CA ASN A 341 -20.00 0.05 -9.71
C ASN A 341 -21.42 -0.21 -9.20
N PRO A 342 -22.11 0.77 -8.58
CA PRO A 342 -23.46 0.61 -8.06
C PRO A 342 -24.50 0.25 -9.13
N MET A 343 -24.33 0.76 -10.36
CA MET A 343 -25.21 0.48 -11.48
C MET A 343 -25.17 -1.00 -11.86
N GLU A 344 -23.97 -1.57 -11.99
CA GLU A 344 -23.81 -2.97 -12.37
C GLU A 344 -24.38 -3.90 -11.27
N VAL A 345 -24.15 -3.55 -9.98
CA VAL A 345 -24.70 -4.31 -8.85
C VAL A 345 -26.24 -4.26 -8.83
N ALA A 346 -26.83 -3.08 -9.05
CA ALA A 346 -28.29 -2.92 -9.11
C ALA A 346 -28.92 -3.69 -10.28
N ASP A 347 -28.29 -3.66 -11.47
CA ASP A 347 -28.74 -4.39 -12.64
C ASP A 347 -28.63 -5.91 -12.47
N ASN A 348 -27.51 -6.38 -11.90
CA ASN A 348 -27.33 -7.81 -11.60
C ASN A 348 -28.36 -8.32 -10.57
N MET A 349 -28.62 -7.51 -9.53
CA MET A 349 -29.71 -7.82 -8.59
C MET A 349 -31.07 -7.92 -9.28
N LYS A 350 -31.41 -6.93 -10.13
CA LYS A 350 -32.67 -6.92 -10.88
C LYS A 350 -32.81 -8.16 -11.76
N LYS A 351 -31.75 -8.52 -12.50
CA LYS A 351 -31.74 -9.73 -13.36
C LYS A 351 -31.93 -11.02 -12.57
N GLN A 352 -31.43 -11.08 -11.34
CA GLN A 352 -31.58 -12.23 -10.44
C GLN A 352 -32.91 -12.25 -9.67
N GLY A 353 -33.77 -11.24 -9.82
CA GLY A 353 -35.03 -11.10 -9.10
C GLY A 353 -34.84 -10.70 -7.63
N GLY A 354 -33.68 -10.08 -7.31
CA GLY A 354 -33.37 -9.54 -5.98
C GLY A 354 -33.86 -8.09 -5.86
N PHE A 355 -34.25 -7.71 -4.64
CA PHE A 355 -34.62 -6.34 -4.32
C PHE A 355 -34.25 -6.01 -2.87
N ILE A 356 -34.05 -4.73 -2.61
CA ILE A 356 -33.84 -4.22 -1.25
C ILE A 356 -35.21 -3.90 -0.68
N PRO A 357 -35.58 -4.39 0.54
CA PRO A 357 -36.86 -4.10 1.15
C PRO A 357 -37.13 -2.59 1.24
N GLY A 358 -38.28 -2.15 0.73
CA GLY A 358 -38.68 -0.74 0.69
C GLY A 358 -38.15 0.07 -0.50
N ILE A 359 -37.33 -0.51 -1.39
CA ILE A 359 -36.75 0.20 -2.54
C ILE A 359 -37.10 -0.53 -3.84
N ARG A 360 -37.56 0.24 -4.85
CA ARG A 360 -37.88 -0.33 -6.17
C ARG A 360 -36.63 -0.82 -6.88
N PRO A 361 -36.66 -2.01 -7.53
CA PRO A 361 -35.53 -2.50 -8.33
C PRO A 361 -35.18 -1.57 -9.50
N GLY A 362 -33.91 -1.42 -9.81
CA GLY A 362 -33.40 -0.61 -10.92
C GLY A 362 -32.77 0.70 -10.42
N LYS A 363 -33.08 1.82 -11.07
CA LYS A 363 -32.49 3.14 -10.79
C LYS A 363 -32.56 3.61 -9.33
N PRO A 364 -33.72 3.46 -8.63
CA PRO A 364 -33.80 3.81 -7.20
C PRO A 364 -32.85 2.96 -6.32
N THR A 365 -32.61 1.70 -6.69
CA THR A 365 -31.65 0.83 -5.98
C THR A 365 -30.21 1.31 -6.22
N GLN A 366 -29.88 1.74 -7.43
CA GLN A 366 -28.58 2.33 -7.76
C GLN A 366 -28.33 3.60 -6.92
N GLU A 367 -29.27 4.55 -6.93
CA GLU A 367 -29.17 5.81 -6.17
C GLU A 367 -28.99 5.56 -4.66
N TYR A 368 -29.71 4.59 -4.12
CA TYR A 368 -29.59 4.20 -2.71
C TYR A 368 -28.19 3.60 -2.40
N LEU A 369 -27.68 2.75 -3.28
CA LEU A 369 -26.33 2.18 -3.13
C LEU A 369 -25.25 3.24 -3.24
N GLU A 370 -25.37 4.19 -4.17
CA GLU A 370 -24.46 5.34 -4.33
C GLU A 370 -24.44 6.21 -3.06
N GLN A 371 -25.62 6.51 -2.50
CA GLN A 371 -25.71 7.30 -1.28
C GLN A 371 -25.07 6.61 -0.09
N ILE A 372 -25.35 5.33 0.13
CA ILE A 372 -24.72 4.57 1.23
C ILE A 372 -23.21 4.48 1.01
N LEU A 373 -22.78 4.23 -0.22
CA LEU A 373 -21.36 4.12 -0.53
C LEU A 373 -20.64 5.45 -0.23
N SER A 374 -21.22 6.58 -0.62
CA SER A 374 -20.66 7.91 -0.34
C SER A 374 -20.46 8.14 1.17
N TYR A 375 -21.44 7.78 2.00
CA TYR A 375 -21.30 7.87 3.45
C TYR A 375 -20.22 6.93 4.01
N LEU A 376 -20.15 5.71 3.50
CA LEU A 376 -19.13 4.75 3.93
C LEU A 376 -17.72 5.20 3.53
N ILE A 377 -17.56 5.75 2.32
CA ILE A 377 -16.27 6.28 1.85
C ILE A 377 -15.83 7.45 2.75
N PHE A 378 -16.74 8.36 3.08
CA PHE A 378 -16.41 9.48 3.95
C PHE A 378 -15.94 9.02 5.34
N ILE A 379 -16.67 8.09 5.97
CA ILE A 379 -16.29 7.51 7.28
C ILE A 379 -14.96 6.77 7.17
N GLY A 380 -14.77 5.98 6.10
CA GLY A 380 -13.54 5.25 5.83
C GLY A 380 -12.36 6.19 5.62
N ALA A 381 -12.53 7.23 4.80
CA ALA A 381 -11.49 8.24 4.54
C ALA A 381 -11.13 9.03 5.80
N ALA A 382 -12.12 9.45 6.61
CA ALA A 382 -11.87 10.10 7.88
C ALA A 382 -11.06 9.20 8.85
N GLY A 383 -11.43 7.91 8.95
CA GLY A 383 -10.68 6.94 9.73
C GLY A 383 -9.23 6.75 9.22
N LEU A 384 -9.04 6.67 7.89
CA LEU A 384 -7.71 6.58 7.28
C LEU A 384 -6.87 7.81 7.58
N VAL A 385 -7.45 9.01 7.48
CA VAL A 385 -6.77 10.29 7.78
C VAL A 385 -6.32 10.32 9.24
N ILE A 386 -7.21 9.97 10.18
CA ILE A 386 -6.86 9.94 11.62
C ILE A 386 -5.64 9.05 11.85
N VAL A 387 -5.67 7.81 11.34
CA VAL A 387 -4.57 6.87 11.52
C VAL A 387 -3.29 7.32 10.82
N ALA A 388 -3.40 7.94 9.65
CA ALA A 388 -2.26 8.41 8.87
C ALA A 388 -1.58 9.64 9.51
N VAL A 389 -2.35 10.51 10.17
CA VAL A 389 -1.84 11.75 10.78
C VAL A 389 -1.14 11.50 12.13
N ILE A 390 -1.53 10.46 12.87
CA ILE A 390 -0.95 10.13 14.18
C ILE A 390 0.59 10.12 14.17
N PRO A 391 1.29 9.44 13.25
CA PRO A 391 2.75 9.41 13.24
C PRO A 391 3.39 10.77 12.94
N PHE A 392 2.79 11.55 12.04
CA PHE A 392 3.29 12.89 11.72
C PHE A 392 3.21 13.81 12.93
N PHE A 393 2.15 13.66 13.75
CA PHE A 393 2.03 14.37 15.01
C PHE A 393 3.15 13.97 15.99
N PHE A 394 3.40 12.67 16.17
CA PHE A 394 4.47 12.19 17.05
C PHE A 394 5.86 12.60 16.55
N ASN A 395 6.11 12.58 15.27
CA ASN A 395 7.35 13.05 14.66
C ASN A 395 7.57 14.55 14.89
N GLY A 396 6.57 15.36 14.59
CA GLY A 396 6.69 16.82 14.69
C GLY A 396 6.79 17.33 16.14
N VAL A 397 6.01 16.78 17.07
CA VAL A 397 5.95 17.26 18.45
C VAL A 397 7.06 16.65 19.31
N PHE A 398 7.37 15.37 19.16
CA PHE A 398 8.33 14.65 20.01
C PHE A 398 9.67 14.37 19.32
N GLY A 399 9.81 14.68 18.04
CA GLY A 399 11.02 14.37 17.25
C GLY A 399 11.29 12.87 17.14
N ALA A 400 10.24 12.06 17.21
CA ALA A 400 10.34 10.60 17.14
C ALA A 400 10.61 10.20 15.68
N ASN A 401 11.87 10.12 15.28
CA ASN A 401 12.29 9.72 13.93
C ASN A 401 12.04 8.22 13.71
N VAL A 402 10.77 7.87 13.47
CA VAL A 402 10.38 6.49 13.15
C VAL A 402 9.83 6.42 11.73
N SER A 403 10.32 5.45 10.97
CA SER A 403 9.85 5.17 9.63
C SER A 403 8.54 4.37 9.65
N PHE A 404 8.27 3.58 10.71
CA PHE A 404 6.99 2.91 10.83
C PHE A 404 5.94 3.85 11.43
N GLY A 405 5.21 4.51 10.57
CA GLY A 405 4.07 5.33 10.95
C GLY A 405 2.75 4.61 10.81
N GLY A 406 1.63 5.31 11.08
CA GLY A 406 0.28 4.78 10.88
C GLY A 406 0.05 4.24 9.48
N THR A 407 0.66 4.82 8.46
CA THR A 407 0.62 4.34 7.07
C THR A 407 1.19 2.92 6.96
N SER A 408 2.35 2.67 7.54
CA SER A 408 3.00 1.36 7.53
C SER A 408 2.19 0.32 8.28
N LEU A 409 1.64 0.68 9.46
CA LEU A 409 0.77 -0.21 10.23
C LEU A 409 -0.55 -0.52 9.49
N ILE A 410 -1.15 0.47 8.82
CA ILE A 410 -2.36 0.24 8.00
C ILE A 410 -2.06 -0.77 6.90
N ILE A 411 -0.93 -0.62 6.21
CA ILE A 411 -0.52 -1.54 5.14
C ILE A 411 -0.33 -2.95 5.70
N VAL A 412 0.45 -3.11 6.76
CA VAL A 412 0.73 -4.43 7.36
C VAL A 412 -0.56 -5.11 7.81
N VAL A 413 -1.39 -4.43 8.61
CA VAL A 413 -2.65 -4.99 9.11
C VAL A 413 -3.63 -5.26 7.97
N GLY A 414 -3.74 -4.34 7.01
CA GLY A 414 -4.62 -4.49 5.84
C GLY A 414 -4.27 -5.71 5.01
N VAL A 415 -2.99 -5.87 4.67
CA VAL A 415 -2.49 -7.00 3.87
C VAL A 415 -2.66 -8.33 4.61
N VAL A 416 -2.37 -8.37 5.92
CA VAL A 416 -2.58 -9.57 6.74
C VAL A 416 -4.05 -9.98 6.75
N LEU A 417 -4.97 -9.03 6.98
CA LEU A 417 -6.41 -9.31 6.99
C LEU A 417 -6.92 -9.78 5.62
N GLU A 418 -6.46 -9.15 4.54
CA GLU A 418 -6.85 -9.53 3.18
C GLU A 418 -6.34 -10.92 2.83
N THR A 419 -5.09 -11.22 3.14
CA THR A 419 -4.48 -12.54 2.92
C THR A 419 -5.19 -13.62 3.72
N LEU A 420 -5.54 -13.36 4.98
CA LEU A 420 -6.33 -14.30 5.81
C LEU A 420 -7.71 -14.57 5.22
N LYS A 421 -8.42 -13.54 4.77
CA LYS A 421 -9.74 -13.71 4.11
C LYS A 421 -9.62 -14.53 2.82
N GLN A 422 -8.56 -14.35 2.04
CA GLN A 422 -8.32 -15.17 0.83
C GLN A 422 -8.02 -16.63 1.19
N ILE A 423 -7.27 -16.89 2.27
CA ILE A 423 -7.03 -18.25 2.78
C ILE A 423 -8.35 -18.88 3.20
N GLU A 424 -9.19 -18.17 3.96
CA GLU A 424 -10.51 -18.66 4.40
C GLU A 424 -11.42 -18.98 3.23
N SER A 425 -11.51 -18.10 2.25
CA SER A 425 -12.31 -18.32 1.03
C SER A 425 -11.88 -19.58 0.28
N ARG A 426 -10.57 -19.80 0.12
CA ARG A 426 -10.05 -21.00 -0.56
C ARG A 426 -10.30 -22.28 0.24
N MET A 427 -10.30 -22.22 1.56
CA MET A 427 -10.66 -23.38 2.42
C MET A 427 -12.14 -23.75 2.31
N LEU A 428 -13.03 -22.75 2.26
CA LEU A 428 -14.48 -22.96 2.13
C LEU A 428 -14.86 -23.63 0.81
N VAL A 429 -14.27 -23.17 -0.30
CA VAL A 429 -14.54 -23.74 -1.65
C VAL A 429 -14.18 -25.24 -1.71
N ARG A 430 -13.19 -25.70 -0.96
CA ARG A 430 -12.75 -27.07 -0.95
C ARG A 430 -13.59 -27.99 -0.05
N ASN A 431 -14.08 -27.47 1.08
CA ASN A 431 -15.01 -28.24 1.90
C ASN A 431 -16.33 -28.51 1.18
N TYR A 432 -16.75 -27.63 0.25
CA TYR A 432 -17.95 -27.84 -0.58
C TYR A 432 -17.76 -28.93 -1.64
N LYS A 433 -16.53 -29.12 -2.18
CA LYS A 433 -16.24 -30.19 -3.13
C LYS A 433 -16.20 -31.59 -2.50
N GLY A 434 -15.94 -31.70 -1.20
CA GLY A 434 -15.98 -32.97 -0.46
C GLY A 434 -17.37 -33.55 -0.27
N PHE A 435 -18.42 -32.71 -0.40
CA PHE A 435 -19.84 -33.16 -0.33
C PHE A 435 -20.42 -33.62 -1.68
N LEU A 436 -19.70 -33.36 -2.78
CA LEU A 436 -20.14 -33.73 -4.13
C LEU A 436 -19.35 -34.92 -4.74
N SER A 437 -18.45 -35.54 -3.97
CA SER A 437 -17.61 -36.66 -4.38
C SER A 437 -17.95 -37.95 -3.64
N GLU A 438 -19.21 -38.16 -3.25
CA GLU A 438 -19.80 -39.47 -2.92
C GLU A 438 -20.81 -39.89 -3.97
#